data_299a104e4883bb5bfe62ccb3dec3f2c6
#
_entry.id   299a104e4883bb5bfe62ccb3dec3f2c6
#
_cell.length_a   1.000
_cell.length_b   1.000
_cell.length_c   1.000
_cell.angle_alpha   90.00
_cell.angle_beta   90.00
_cell.angle_gamma   90.00
#
_symmetry.space_group_name_H-M   'P 1'
#
loop_
_entity.id
_entity.type
_entity.pdbx_description
1 polymer ?
#
loop_
_entity_poly.entity_id
_entity_poly.type
_entity_poly.pdbx_seq_one_letter_code
_entity_poly.pdbx_strand_id
1 'polypeptide(L)'
;MRVSFSLLILIPPSLPAAVNARLPASALAGRPQAPLYHQVYTVLREQLMEGRFTPDKALPGELELAEKFQVSRVTMRRALDELVREGLIERSRGRGSFARVQPGGGRVGADASGLLENLVNMGLKTKVAVVSMDMLPAPEDIAAHLGIKPGAQVLKTVRVRSIEAGPIALLTAFVPETIARSFSSKSLGQKPMLTLIEEAGVAVARGEQAMSARLADADTAPLLEVAFGAPLLAVTRVVYDTKARPVQFLRGLYRPDRYEYRMTLTREARKPNQRGGDSARIWVSES
;
A
#
# COMPACT_ATOMS: atom_id res chain seq x y z
N MET A 1 29.71 14.02 23.06
CA MET A 1 30.33 14.18 21.73
C MET A 1 29.35 13.58 20.72
N ARG A 2 28.55 14.42 20.06
CA ARG A 2 27.51 13.96 19.09
C ARG A 2 28.09 14.09 17.70
N VAL A 3 28.30 12.97 17.02
CA VAL A 3 28.77 12.94 15.63
C VAL A 3 27.52 13.01 14.74
N SER A 4 27.36 14.12 14.04
CA SER A 4 26.28 14.33 13.07
C SER A 4 26.79 13.83 11.70
N PHE A 5 26.28 12.69 11.22
CA PHE A 5 26.52 12.24 9.84
C PHE A 5 25.47 12.83 8.94
N SER A 6 25.86 13.78 8.09
CA SER A 6 25.07 14.23 6.95
C SER A 6 25.29 13.25 5.80
N LEU A 7 24.29 12.42 5.52
CA LEU A 7 24.29 11.59 4.32
C LEU A 7 23.87 12.44 3.13
N LEU A 8 24.82 12.82 2.29
CA LEU A 8 24.58 13.49 1.02
C LEU A 8 24.19 12.42 -0.01
N ILE A 9 22.88 12.27 -0.27
CA ILE A 9 22.42 11.44 -1.39
C ILE A 9 22.62 12.28 -2.65
N LEU A 10 23.68 11.95 -3.42
CA LEU A 10 23.87 12.43 -4.78
C LEU A 10 22.86 11.70 -5.67
N ILE A 11 21.80 12.36 -6.09
CA ILE A 11 20.93 11.89 -7.17
C ILE A 11 21.58 12.34 -8.47
N PRO A 12 22.06 11.41 -9.32
CA PRO A 12 22.59 11.80 -10.62
C PRO A 12 21.46 12.31 -11.52
N PRO A 13 21.73 13.35 -12.35
CA PRO A 13 20.77 13.84 -13.31
C PRO A 13 20.57 12.78 -14.40
N SER A 14 19.31 12.50 -14.72
CA SER A 14 18.84 11.66 -15.84
C SER A 14 19.40 10.24 -15.89
N LEU A 15 18.56 9.29 -15.51
CA LEU A 15 18.78 7.87 -15.85
C LEU A 15 18.81 7.74 -17.38
N PRO A 16 19.91 7.21 -17.96
CA PRO A 16 19.91 6.89 -19.37
C PRO A 16 18.95 5.75 -19.65
N ALA A 17 18.30 5.79 -20.82
CA ALA A 17 17.36 4.80 -21.34
C ALA A 17 18.09 3.48 -21.71
N ALA A 18 18.76 2.82 -20.78
CA ALA A 18 19.39 1.52 -20.96
C ALA A 18 19.61 0.84 -19.60
N VAL A 19 18.54 0.31 -19.00
CA VAL A 19 18.75 -0.75 -18.00
C VAL A 19 18.82 -2.09 -18.75
N ASN A 20 19.88 -2.29 -19.53
CA ASN A 20 20.44 -3.58 -19.87
C ASN A 20 21.54 -3.93 -18.85
N ALA A 21 21.24 -3.85 -17.56
CA ALA A 21 22.15 -4.35 -16.55
C ALA A 21 21.99 -5.87 -16.48
N ARG A 22 22.88 -6.62 -17.14
CA ARG A 22 23.16 -8.01 -16.79
C ARG A 22 23.59 -8.01 -15.33
N LEU A 23 22.77 -8.55 -14.44
CA LEU A 23 23.22 -8.90 -13.10
C LEU A 23 24.35 -9.91 -13.26
N PRO A 24 25.54 -9.71 -12.66
CA PRO A 24 26.60 -10.67 -12.76
C PRO A 24 26.15 -12.01 -12.17
N ALA A 25 26.35 -13.09 -12.90
CA ALA A 25 25.95 -14.45 -12.51
C ALA A 25 26.47 -14.87 -11.11
N SER A 26 27.54 -14.24 -10.63
CA SER A 26 28.13 -14.48 -9.31
C SER A 26 27.31 -13.92 -8.14
N ALA A 27 26.40 -12.96 -8.34
CA ALA A 27 25.59 -12.39 -7.27
C ALA A 27 24.42 -13.31 -6.85
N LEU A 28 24.16 -14.39 -7.60
CA LEU A 28 23.03 -15.29 -7.40
C LEU A 28 23.45 -16.71 -6.97
N ALA A 29 24.73 -16.98 -6.85
CA ALA A 29 25.25 -18.28 -6.43
C ALA A 29 24.87 -18.56 -4.96
N GLY A 30 23.99 -19.55 -4.73
CA GLY A 30 23.70 -20.07 -3.39
C GLY A 30 22.36 -19.69 -2.78
N ARG A 31 21.50 -18.91 -3.46
CA ARG A 31 20.12 -18.67 -3.03
C ARG A 31 19.13 -19.53 -3.84
N PRO A 32 18.07 -20.09 -3.23
CA PRO A 32 17.03 -20.75 -4.00
C PRO A 32 16.43 -19.72 -4.96
N GLN A 33 16.75 -19.87 -6.25
CA GLN A 33 16.23 -18.96 -7.26
C GLN A 33 14.77 -19.27 -7.52
N ALA A 34 13.92 -18.24 -7.52
CA ALA A 34 12.56 -18.40 -7.99
C ALA A 34 12.56 -19.01 -9.40
N PRO A 35 11.60 -19.88 -9.76
CA PRO A 35 11.50 -20.46 -11.09
C PRO A 35 11.60 -19.39 -12.19
N LEU A 36 12.29 -19.67 -13.30
CA LEU A 36 12.51 -18.69 -14.37
C LEU A 36 11.22 -18.03 -14.87
N TYR A 37 10.12 -18.78 -14.98
CA TYR A 37 8.85 -18.19 -15.38
C TYR A 37 8.36 -17.11 -14.39
N HIS A 38 8.62 -17.30 -13.10
CA HIS A 38 8.22 -16.34 -12.07
C HIS A 38 9.10 -15.08 -12.11
N GLN A 39 10.39 -15.21 -12.41
CA GLN A 39 11.27 -14.06 -12.61
C GLN A 39 10.82 -13.23 -13.82
N VAL A 40 10.53 -13.88 -14.95
CA VAL A 40 9.99 -13.23 -16.15
C VAL A 40 8.64 -12.56 -15.88
N TYR A 41 7.73 -13.28 -15.20
CA TYR A 41 6.43 -12.74 -14.78
C TYR A 41 6.60 -11.48 -13.95
N THR A 42 7.49 -11.49 -12.94
CA THR A 42 7.73 -10.33 -12.06
C THR A 42 8.20 -9.11 -12.87
N VAL A 43 9.17 -9.29 -13.77
CA VAL A 43 9.68 -8.19 -14.60
C VAL A 43 8.62 -7.65 -15.57
N LEU A 44 7.87 -8.53 -16.23
CA LEU A 44 6.79 -8.10 -17.14
C LEU A 44 5.65 -7.40 -16.38
N ARG A 45 5.32 -7.88 -15.19
CA ARG A 45 4.33 -7.28 -14.31
C ARG A 45 4.72 -5.85 -13.94
N GLU A 46 5.97 -5.63 -13.51
CA GLU A 46 6.48 -4.29 -13.21
C GLU A 46 6.43 -3.38 -14.45
N GLN A 47 6.85 -3.86 -15.62
CA GLN A 47 6.80 -3.09 -16.86
C GLN A 47 5.36 -2.71 -17.26
N LEU A 48 4.39 -3.58 -17.02
CA LEU A 48 2.97 -3.29 -17.22
C LEU A 48 2.50 -2.19 -16.24
N MET A 49 2.88 -2.30 -14.96
CA MET A 49 2.53 -1.32 -13.93
C MET A 49 3.18 0.05 -14.16
N GLU A 50 4.42 0.07 -14.70
CA GLU A 50 5.12 1.29 -15.11
C GLU A 50 4.54 1.91 -16.40
N GLY A 51 3.60 1.22 -17.06
CA GLY A 51 2.97 1.70 -18.29
C GLY A 51 3.86 1.60 -19.52
N ARG A 52 4.85 0.73 -19.52
CA ARG A 52 5.68 0.49 -20.71
C ARG A 52 4.92 -0.20 -21.84
N PHE A 53 3.80 -0.83 -21.51
CA PHE A 53 2.85 -1.41 -22.44
C PHE A 53 1.51 -0.71 -22.30
N THR A 54 0.98 -0.19 -23.39
CA THR A 54 -0.28 0.55 -23.41
C THR A 54 -1.41 -0.33 -23.96
N PRO A 55 -2.68 -0.12 -23.56
CA PRO A 55 -3.80 -0.94 -24.02
C PRO A 55 -4.06 -0.89 -25.52
N ASP A 56 -3.64 0.18 -26.19
CA ASP A 56 -3.83 0.42 -27.63
C ASP A 56 -2.80 -0.31 -28.48
N LYS A 57 -1.70 -0.80 -27.89
CA LYS A 57 -0.63 -1.48 -28.61
C LYS A 57 -0.41 -2.91 -28.10
N ALA A 58 -0.34 -3.86 -29.03
CA ALA A 58 -0.03 -5.23 -28.68
C ALA A 58 1.35 -5.34 -28.03
N LEU A 59 1.46 -6.19 -27.02
CA LEU A 59 2.76 -6.59 -26.46
C LEU A 59 3.57 -7.29 -27.57
N PRO A 60 4.92 -7.27 -27.47
CA PRO A 60 5.77 -8.10 -28.31
C PRO A 60 5.33 -9.57 -28.27
N GLY A 61 5.48 -10.26 -29.38
CA GLY A 61 5.07 -11.66 -29.49
C GLY A 61 5.77 -12.58 -28.49
N GLU A 62 5.12 -13.72 -28.17
CA GLU A 62 5.66 -14.71 -27.23
C GLU A 62 7.11 -15.15 -27.59
N LEU A 63 7.40 -15.30 -28.91
CA LEU A 63 8.73 -15.65 -29.37
C LEU A 63 9.74 -14.52 -29.15
N GLU A 64 9.39 -13.31 -29.52
CA GLU A 64 10.23 -12.12 -29.34
C GLU A 64 10.52 -11.85 -27.85
N LEU A 65 9.53 -12.01 -26.99
CA LEU A 65 9.73 -11.89 -25.55
C LEU A 65 10.63 -13.02 -25.03
N ALA A 66 10.45 -14.26 -25.49
CA ALA A 66 11.28 -15.39 -25.08
C ALA A 66 12.75 -15.16 -25.45
N GLU A 67 13.03 -14.65 -26.66
CA GLU A 67 14.38 -14.26 -27.09
C GLU A 67 14.96 -13.12 -26.25
N LYS A 68 14.18 -12.07 -26.03
CA LYS A 68 14.58 -10.90 -25.24
C LYS A 68 14.95 -11.27 -23.79
N PHE A 69 14.18 -12.18 -23.18
CA PHE A 69 14.42 -12.64 -21.81
C PHE A 69 15.37 -13.85 -21.73
N GLN A 70 15.83 -14.36 -22.87
CA GLN A 70 16.69 -15.54 -22.96
C GLN A 70 16.13 -16.78 -22.23
N VAL A 71 14.83 -17.01 -22.39
CA VAL A 71 14.11 -18.15 -21.81
C VAL A 71 13.43 -18.98 -22.88
N SER A 72 13.04 -20.21 -22.53
CA SER A 72 12.27 -21.05 -23.43
C SER A 72 10.86 -20.46 -23.69
N ARG A 73 10.29 -20.76 -24.85
CA ARG A 73 8.88 -20.37 -25.17
C ARG A 73 7.90 -20.90 -24.13
N VAL A 74 8.13 -22.11 -23.59
CA VAL A 74 7.29 -22.68 -22.54
C VAL A 74 7.33 -21.84 -21.25
N THR A 75 8.53 -21.41 -20.86
CA THR A 75 8.74 -20.52 -19.72
C THR A 75 8.03 -19.16 -19.92
N MET A 76 8.20 -18.56 -21.11
CA MET A 76 7.55 -17.28 -21.45
C MET A 76 6.04 -17.43 -21.46
N ARG A 77 5.51 -18.47 -22.09
CA ARG A 77 4.06 -18.76 -22.14
C ARG A 77 3.47 -18.86 -20.74
N ARG A 78 4.15 -19.59 -19.82
CA ARG A 78 3.72 -19.72 -18.43
C ARG A 78 3.68 -18.37 -17.71
N ALA A 79 4.69 -17.52 -17.91
CA ALA A 79 4.71 -16.17 -17.33
C ALA A 79 3.56 -15.31 -17.86
N LEU A 80 3.28 -15.36 -19.17
CA LEU A 80 2.16 -14.63 -19.76
C LEU A 80 0.80 -15.19 -19.30
N ASP A 81 0.67 -16.50 -19.10
CA ASP A 81 -0.54 -17.12 -18.57
C ASP A 81 -0.86 -16.64 -17.15
N GLU A 82 0.17 -16.41 -16.31
CA GLU A 82 -0.02 -15.79 -15.00
C GLU A 82 -0.55 -14.36 -15.11
N LEU A 83 0.02 -13.55 -16.01
CA LEU A 83 -0.44 -12.18 -16.26
C LEU A 83 -1.88 -12.13 -16.78
N VAL A 84 -2.29 -13.09 -17.64
CA VAL A 84 -3.69 -13.24 -18.08
C VAL A 84 -4.59 -13.61 -16.91
N ARG A 85 -4.16 -14.54 -16.04
CA ARG A 85 -4.94 -14.99 -14.87
C ARG A 85 -5.17 -13.87 -13.87
N GLU A 86 -4.18 -12.97 -13.71
CA GLU A 86 -4.32 -11.74 -12.91
C GLU A 86 -5.11 -10.64 -13.61
N GLY A 87 -5.49 -10.83 -14.88
CA GLY A 87 -6.22 -9.81 -15.64
C GLY A 87 -5.37 -8.61 -16.04
N LEU A 88 -4.04 -8.71 -15.98
CA LEU A 88 -3.12 -7.62 -16.36
C LEU A 88 -2.94 -7.51 -17.86
N ILE A 89 -3.08 -8.63 -18.57
CA ILE A 89 -3.10 -8.68 -20.03
C ILE A 89 -4.30 -9.50 -20.53
N GLU A 90 -4.71 -9.23 -21.75
CA GLU A 90 -5.74 -9.97 -22.46
C GLU A 90 -5.17 -10.52 -23.76
N ARG A 91 -5.49 -11.80 -24.08
CA ARG A 91 -5.15 -12.40 -25.37
C ARG A 91 -6.30 -12.22 -26.36
N SER A 92 -6.01 -11.62 -27.50
CA SER A 92 -6.93 -11.49 -28.60
C SER A 92 -6.49 -12.40 -29.74
N ARG A 93 -7.37 -13.32 -30.14
CA ARG A 93 -7.05 -14.32 -31.19
C ARG A 93 -6.65 -13.63 -32.49
N GLY A 94 -5.47 -13.94 -33.01
CA GLY A 94 -4.90 -13.36 -34.23
C GLY A 94 -4.37 -11.93 -34.09
N ARG A 95 -4.57 -11.25 -32.94
CA ARG A 95 -4.17 -9.84 -32.75
C ARG A 95 -3.06 -9.67 -31.70
N GLY A 96 -2.75 -10.72 -30.92
CA GLY A 96 -1.72 -10.68 -29.90
C GLY A 96 -2.25 -10.48 -28.46
N SER A 97 -1.35 -10.13 -27.57
CA SER A 97 -1.68 -9.81 -26.17
C SER A 97 -1.67 -8.30 -25.96
N PHE A 98 -2.59 -7.78 -25.17
CA PHE A 98 -2.75 -6.36 -24.87
C PHE A 98 -2.76 -6.12 -23.37
N ALA A 99 -2.15 -5.02 -22.92
CA ALA A 99 -2.25 -4.60 -21.54
C ALA A 99 -3.69 -4.20 -21.19
N ARG A 100 -4.21 -4.65 -20.05
CA ARG A 100 -5.49 -4.19 -19.49
C ARG A 100 -5.32 -3.10 -18.45
N VAL A 101 -4.10 -2.90 -17.98
CA VAL A 101 -3.77 -1.88 -16.99
C VAL A 101 -3.46 -0.57 -17.71
N GLN A 102 -4.25 0.46 -17.42
CA GLN A 102 -3.89 1.83 -17.83
C GLN A 102 -2.89 2.39 -16.82
N PRO A 103 -1.75 2.93 -17.26
CA PRO A 103 -0.81 3.62 -16.39
C PRO A 103 -1.51 4.76 -15.65
N GLY A 104 -1.58 4.70 -14.33
CA GLY A 104 -2.28 5.70 -13.53
C GLY A 104 -3.81 5.66 -13.57
N GLY A 105 -4.42 4.78 -14.35
CA GLY A 105 -5.87 4.59 -14.41
C GLY A 105 -6.36 3.79 -13.21
N GLY A 106 -7.10 4.43 -12.29
CA GLY A 106 -7.76 3.77 -11.17
C GLY A 106 -6.93 3.65 -9.89
N ARG A 107 -5.73 4.24 -9.81
CA ARG A 107 -5.05 4.38 -8.52
C ARG A 107 -5.68 5.50 -7.71
N VAL A 108 -6.15 5.19 -6.52
CA VAL A 108 -6.57 6.20 -5.56
C VAL A 108 -5.31 6.73 -4.89
N GLY A 109 -4.91 7.96 -5.24
CA GLY A 109 -3.82 8.65 -4.57
C GLY A 109 -4.27 9.18 -3.22
N ALA A 110 -3.51 8.92 -2.14
CA ALA A 110 -3.57 9.72 -0.94
C ALA A 110 -2.49 10.78 -1.04
N ASP A 111 -2.90 12.03 -1.18
CA ASP A 111 -1.97 13.15 -1.10
C ASP A 111 -1.59 13.34 0.37
N ALA A 112 -0.29 13.23 0.65
CA ALA A 112 0.25 13.45 1.98
C ALA A 112 0.62 14.93 2.20
N SER A 113 -0.23 15.83 1.78
CA SER A 113 -0.16 17.23 2.25
C SER A 113 -0.46 17.37 3.75
N GLY A 114 -0.37 16.23 4.48
CA GLY A 114 -0.37 16.18 5.95
C GLY A 114 -1.74 16.26 6.59
N LEU A 115 -2.83 16.34 5.84
CA LEU A 115 -4.14 16.57 6.41
C LEU A 115 -4.95 15.26 6.56
N LEU A 116 -5.50 15.04 7.75
CA LEU A 116 -6.44 13.95 8.04
C LEU A 116 -7.69 14.04 7.14
N GLU A 117 -8.03 15.22 6.64
CA GLU A 117 -9.12 15.49 5.69
C GLU A 117 -8.95 14.68 4.39
N ASN A 118 -7.73 14.43 3.95
CA ASN A 118 -7.50 13.58 2.77
C ASN A 118 -7.95 12.13 3.00
N LEU A 119 -7.88 11.64 4.24
CA LEU A 119 -8.37 10.32 4.61
C LEU A 119 -9.91 10.27 4.61
N VAL A 120 -10.55 11.36 5.07
CA VAL A 120 -12.00 11.51 5.03
C VAL A 120 -12.45 11.59 3.56
N ASN A 121 -11.81 12.40 2.74
CA ASN A 121 -12.12 12.56 1.32
C ASN A 121 -11.94 11.24 0.53
N MET A 122 -10.87 10.50 0.78
CA MET A 122 -10.69 9.17 0.23
C MET A 122 -11.82 8.24 0.71
N GLY A 123 -12.23 8.37 1.97
CA GLY A 123 -13.35 7.66 2.56
C GLY A 123 -14.65 7.86 1.81
N LEU A 124 -14.94 9.08 1.41
CA LEU A 124 -16.17 9.45 0.71
C LEU A 124 -16.19 9.00 -0.76
N LYS A 125 -15.01 8.85 -1.39
CA LYS A 125 -14.88 8.45 -2.80
C LYS A 125 -14.85 6.94 -3.03
N THR A 126 -14.94 6.13 -2.00
CA THR A 126 -14.79 4.67 -2.07
C THR A 126 -15.95 3.98 -1.37
N LYS A 127 -16.32 2.78 -1.87
CA LYS A 127 -17.30 1.91 -1.21
C LYS A 127 -16.64 1.17 -0.06
N VAL A 128 -17.41 0.88 1.00
CA VAL A 128 -16.93 0.16 2.18
C VAL A 128 -17.86 -1.02 2.47
N ALA A 129 -17.28 -2.21 2.56
CA ALA A 129 -17.95 -3.39 3.10
C ALA A 129 -17.40 -3.67 4.51
N VAL A 130 -18.30 -3.80 5.49
CA VAL A 130 -17.95 -4.21 6.85
C VAL A 130 -17.89 -5.73 6.89
N VAL A 131 -16.69 -6.29 7.11
CA VAL A 131 -16.45 -7.73 7.21
C VAL A 131 -16.77 -8.21 8.62
N SER A 132 -16.28 -7.49 9.65
CA SER A 132 -16.63 -7.77 11.04
C SER A 132 -16.65 -6.48 11.88
N MET A 133 -17.41 -6.55 12.98
CA MET A 133 -17.54 -5.52 14.00
C MET A 133 -17.73 -6.19 15.35
N ASP A 134 -16.69 -6.19 16.17
CA ASP A 134 -16.65 -6.95 17.40
C ASP A 134 -16.19 -6.09 18.57
N MET A 135 -16.89 -6.15 19.69
CA MET A 135 -16.42 -5.59 20.96
C MET A 135 -15.60 -6.65 21.69
N LEU A 136 -14.35 -6.30 22.02
CA LEU A 136 -13.44 -7.26 22.65
C LEU A 136 -12.48 -6.59 23.65
N PRO A 137 -11.92 -7.36 24.61
CA PRO A 137 -10.83 -6.87 25.46
C PRO A 137 -9.60 -6.54 24.61
N ALA A 138 -9.02 -5.35 24.80
CA ALA A 138 -7.83 -4.92 24.07
C ALA A 138 -6.64 -5.85 24.33
N PRO A 139 -6.05 -6.49 23.31
CA PRO A 139 -4.76 -7.13 23.41
C PRO A 139 -3.68 -6.14 23.89
N GLU A 140 -2.60 -6.64 24.46
CA GLU A 140 -1.57 -5.81 25.06
C GLU A 140 -0.95 -4.79 24.09
N ASP A 141 -0.66 -5.22 22.85
CA ASP A 141 -0.13 -4.36 21.80
C ASP A 141 -1.12 -3.25 21.38
N ILE A 142 -2.41 -3.58 21.27
CA ILE A 142 -3.47 -2.61 20.96
C ILE A 142 -3.66 -1.63 22.12
N ALA A 143 -3.66 -2.14 23.35
CA ALA A 143 -3.76 -1.30 24.53
C ALA A 143 -2.60 -0.29 24.62
N ALA A 144 -1.38 -0.71 24.30
CA ALA A 144 -0.20 0.16 24.25
C ALA A 144 -0.37 1.28 23.21
N HIS A 145 -0.84 0.98 22.00
CA HIS A 145 -1.09 1.98 20.96
C HIS A 145 -2.21 2.96 21.31
N LEU A 146 -3.22 2.51 22.03
CA LEU A 146 -4.36 3.33 22.44
C LEU A 146 -4.15 4.03 23.79
N GLY A 147 -3.04 3.76 24.49
CA GLY A 147 -2.76 4.33 25.80
C GLY A 147 -3.81 3.95 26.86
N ILE A 148 -4.42 2.77 26.74
CA ILE A 148 -5.42 2.23 27.65
C ILE A 148 -4.88 1.01 28.42
N LYS A 149 -5.60 0.58 29.44
CA LYS A 149 -5.21 -0.64 30.19
C LYS A 149 -5.43 -1.88 29.32
N PRO A 150 -4.51 -2.87 29.34
CA PRO A 150 -4.77 -4.18 28.74
C PRO A 150 -6.11 -4.76 29.24
N GLY A 151 -6.90 -5.35 28.34
CA GLY A 151 -8.23 -5.87 28.67
C GLY A 151 -9.36 -4.82 28.72
N ALA A 152 -9.07 -3.52 28.58
CA ALA A 152 -10.11 -2.52 28.39
C ALA A 152 -10.90 -2.79 27.10
N GLN A 153 -12.21 -2.53 27.09
CA GLN A 153 -13.05 -2.83 25.93
C GLN A 153 -12.75 -1.90 24.76
N VAL A 154 -12.55 -2.50 23.59
CA VAL A 154 -12.38 -1.79 22.30
C VAL A 154 -13.28 -2.38 21.24
N LEU A 155 -13.77 -1.52 20.38
CA LEU A 155 -14.40 -1.93 19.13
C LEU A 155 -13.31 -2.26 18.12
N LYS A 156 -13.24 -3.52 17.66
CA LYS A 156 -12.50 -3.95 16.49
C LYS A 156 -13.43 -3.94 15.28
N THR A 157 -13.01 -3.31 14.19
CA THR A 157 -13.72 -3.38 12.92
C THR A 157 -12.77 -3.86 11.83
N VAL A 158 -13.24 -4.76 10.98
CA VAL A 158 -12.54 -5.18 9.75
C VAL A 158 -13.40 -4.72 8.57
N ARG A 159 -12.81 -3.95 7.68
CA ARG A 159 -13.53 -3.36 6.54
C ARG A 159 -12.71 -3.48 5.26
N VAL A 160 -13.36 -3.85 4.18
CA VAL A 160 -12.78 -3.81 2.83
C VAL A 160 -13.24 -2.52 2.16
N ARG A 161 -12.31 -1.78 1.62
CA ARG A 161 -12.55 -0.58 0.85
C ARG A 161 -12.33 -0.88 -0.63
N SER A 162 -13.28 -0.45 -1.47
CA SER A 162 -13.27 -0.76 -2.90
C SER A 162 -13.53 0.49 -3.74
N ILE A 163 -13.02 0.47 -4.96
CA ILE A 163 -13.38 1.33 -6.09
C ILE A 163 -14.17 0.51 -7.10
N GLU A 164 -14.55 1.07 -8.23
CA GLU A 164 -15.23 0.33 -9.30
C GLU A 164 -14.43 -0.88 -9.79
N ALA A 165 -13.10 -0.73 -9.88
CA ALA A 165 -12.20 -1.81 -10.29
C ALA A 165 -12.01 -2.92 -9.23
N GLY A 166 -12.65 -2.83 -8.06
CA GLY A 166 -12.62 -3.83 -6.99
C GLY A 166 -11.89 -3.37 -5.72
N PRO A 167 -11.52 -4.30 -4.82
CA PRO A 167 -10.88 -3.99 -3.55
C PRO A 167 -9.56 -3.23 -3.70
N ILE A 168 -9.34 -2.24 -2.82
CA ILE A 168 -8.09 -1.47 -2.75
C ILE A 168 -7.40 -1.60 -1.39
N ALA A 169 -8.17 -1.82 -0.31
CA ALA A 169 -7.61 -1.90 1.03
C ALA A 169 -8.45 -2.76 1.97
N LEU A 170 -7.76 -3.47 2.87
CA LEU A 170 -8.30 -4.11 4.06
C LEU A 170 -7.89 -3.29 5.27
N LEU A 171 -8.87 -2.81 6.03
CA LEU A 171 -8.67 -1.90 7.16
C LEU A 171 -9.15 -2.56 8.45
N THR A 172 -8.23 -2.80 9.38
CA THR A 172 -8.54 -3.23 10.74
C THR A 172 -8.34 -2.04 11.68
N ALA A 173 -9.43 -1.55 12.28
CA ALA A 173 -9.38 -0.42 13.19
C ALA A 173 -9.85 -0.82 14.58
N PHE A 174 -9.20 -0.22 15.60
CA PHE A 174 -9.54 -0.36 17.00
C PHE A 174 -9.86 1.01 17.57
N VAL A 175 -11.00 1.12 18.23
CA VAL A 175 -11.51 2.36 18.85
C VAL A 175 -11.94 2.03 20.27
N PRO A 176 -11.56 2.82 21.29
CA PRO A 176 -12.03 2.62 22.66
C PRO A 176 -13.56 2.57 22.74
N GLU A 177 -14.10 1.64 23.53
CA GLU A 177 -15.56 1.48 23.72
C GLU A 177 -16.25 2.81 24.03
N THR A 178 -15.66 3.64 24.88
CA THR A 178 -16.20 4.92 25.30
C THR A 178 -16.52 5.87 24.14
N ILE A 179 -15.81 5.72 23.01
CA ILE A 179 -16.03 6.49 21.78
C ILE A 179 -16.98 5.74 20.85
N ALA A 180 -16.84 4.42 20.76
CA ALA A 180 -17.47 3.60 19.75
C ALA A 180 -18.92 3.16 20.09
N ARG A 181 -19.49 3.55 21.23
CA ARG A 181 -20.81 3.10 21.70
C ARG A 181 -21.95 3.34 20.71
N SER A 182 -21.86 4.43 19.95
CA SER A 182 -22.88 4.81 18.96
C SER A 182 -22.64 4.22 17.57
N PHE A 183 -21.53 3.51 17.35
CA PHE A 183 -21.20 2.98 16.03
C PHE A 183 -22.05 1.76 15.71
N SER A 184 -22.43 1.62 14.46
CA SER A 184 -23.16 0.49 13.93
C SER A 184 -22.52 0.02 12.61
N SER A 185 -22.80 -1.22 12.22
CA SER A 185 -22.35 -1.74 10.92
C SER A 185 -22.84 -0.84 9.77
N LYS A 186 -24.06 -0.31 9.85
CA LYS A 186 -24.61 0.63 8.88
C LYS A 186 -23.78 1.92 8.81
N SER A 187 -23.51 2.56 9.95
CA SER A 187 -22.75 3.81 9.98
C SER A 187 -21.30 3.61 9.52
N LEU A 188 -20.67 2.47 9.89
CA LEU A 188 -19.32 2.08 9.47
C LEU A 188 -19.20 1.81 7.97
N GLY A 189 -20.27 1.36 7.34
CA GLY A 189 -20.33 1.16 5.89
C GLY A 189 -20.57 2.44 5.09
N GLN A 190 -21.12 3.46 5.73
CA GLN A 190 -21.55 4.71 5.05
C GLN A 190 -20.62 5.89 5.31
N LYS A 191 -19.97 5.94 6.48
CA LYS A 191 -19.18 7.09 6.91
C LYS A 191 -17.70 6.73 7.12
N PRO A 192 -16.78 7.67 6.86
CA PRO A 192 -15.40 7.56 7.29
C PRO A 192 -15.30 7.40 8.81
N MET A 193 -14.33 6.62 9.30
CA MET A 193 -14.14 6.39 10.73
C MET A 193 -13.88 7.68 11.52
N LEU A 194 -13.10 8.60 10.95
CA LEU A 194 -12.81 9.88 11.61
C LEU A 194 -14.10 10.69 11.83
N THR A 195 -14.96 10.73 10.83
CA THR A 195 -16.27 11.39 10.94
C THR A 195 -17.13 10.77 12.07
N LEU A 196 -17.13 9.44 12.22
CA LEU A 196 -17.86 8.77 13.30
C LEU A 196 -17.28 9.10 14.69
N ILE A 197 -15.96 9.22 14.80
CA ILE A 197 -15.27 9.63 16.03
C ILE A 197 -15.65 11.06 16.39
N GLU A 198 -15.68 11.96 15.42
CA GLU A 198 -16.07 13.37 15.62
C GLU A 198 -17.56 13.51 15.96
N GLU A 199 -18.45 12.74 15.33
CA GLU A 199 -19.88 12.67 15.68
C GLU A 199 -20.10 12.12 17.09
N ALA A 200 -19.19 11.30 17.61
CA ALA A 200 -19.20 10.85 19.00
C ALA A 200 -18.68 11.90 20.01
N GLY A 201 -18.41 13.13 19.55
CA GLY A 201 -17.99 14.25 20.39
C GLY A 201 -16.49 14.34 20.65
N VAL A 202 -15.67 13.63 19.87
CA VAL A 202 -14.21 13.64 20.02
C VAL A 202 -13.57 14.46 18.88
N ALA A 203 -13.01 15.62 19.21
CA ALA A 203 -12.33 16.46 18.23
C ALA A 203 -10.96 15.83 17.84
N VAL A 204 -10.86 15.34 16.62
CA VAL A 204 -9.62 14.77 16.07
C VAL A 204 -8.65 15.89 15.73
N ALA A 205 -7.36 15.72 16.09
CA ALA A 205 -6.35 16.77 15.89
C ALA A 205 -5.19 16.35 15.01
N ARG A 206 -4.64 15.13 15.20
CA ARG A 206 -3.46 14.68 14.47
C ARG A 206 -3.43 13.17 14.32
N GLY A 207 -2.58 12.69 13.40
CA GLY A 207 -2.30 11.27 13.22
C GLY A 207 -0.81 11.02 13.06
N GLU A 208 -0.34 9.94 13.62
CA GLU A 208 1.00 9.40 13.37
C GLU A 208 0.87 8.15 12.51
N GLN A 209 1.64 8.07 11.45
CA GLN A 209 1.56 6.97 10.48
C GLN A 209 2.93 6.41 10.18
N ALA A 210 3.02 5.08 10.17
CA ALA A 210 4.15 4.34 9.65
C ALA A 210 3.72 3.50 8.44
N MET A 211 4.65 3.31 7.51
CA MET A 211 4.44 2.53 6.29
C MET A 211 5.51 1.47 6.17
N SER A 212 5.10 0.28 5.75
CA SER A 212 5.98 -0.85 5.50
C SER A 212 5.41 -1.72 4.38
N ALA A 213 6.07 -2.83 4.04
CA ALA A 213 5.56 -3.82 3.10
C ALA A 213 5.24 -5.12 3.82
N ARG A 214 4.17 -5.82 3.36
CA ARG A 214 3.80 -7.16 3.82
C ARG A 214 3.37 -8.00 2.63
N LEU A 215 3.39 -9.31 2.81
CA LEU A 215 2.82 -10.25 1.85
C LEU A 215 1.37 -10.56 2.27
N ALA A 216 0.51 -10.78 1.26
CA ALA A 216 -0.86 -11.25 1.49
C ALA A 216 -0.83 -12.68 2.03
N ASP A 217 -1.43 -12.89 3.18
CA ASP A 217 -1.65 -14.21 3.79
C ASP A 217 -2.94 -14.87 3.28
N ALA A 218 -3.25 -16.06 3.81
CA ALA A 218 -4.42 -16.83 3.41
C ALA A 218 -5.75 -16.12 3.72
N ASP A 219 -5.80 -15.29 4.76
CA ASP A 219 -7.01 -14.57 5.18
C ASP A 219 -7.17 -13.26 4.39
N THR A 220 -6.07 -12.59 4.10
CA THR A 220 -6.04 -11.28 3.42
C THR A 220 -6.23 -11.42 1.91
N ALA A 221 -5.61 -12.44 1.30
CA ALA A 221 -5.59 -12.60 -0.15
C ALA A 221 -7.00 -12.67 -0.78
N PRO A 222 -7.97 -13.46 -0.25
CA PRO A 222 -9.32 -13.49 -0.77
C PRO A 222 -10.07 -12.16 -0.63
N LEU A 223 -9.90 -11.46 0.51
CA LEU A 223 -10.58 -10.19 0.79
C LEU A 223 -10.11 -9.05 -0.11
N LEU A 224 -8.85 -9.09 -0.55
CA LEU A 224 -8.26 -8.13 -1.47
C LEU A 224 -8.25 -8.60 -2.93
N GLU A 225 -8.74 -9.82 -3.22
CA GLU A 225 -8.72 -10.41 -4.56
C GLU A 225 -7.30 -10.38 -5.17
N VAL A 226 -6.33 -10.85 -4.41
CA VAL A 226 -4.92 -10.97 -4.82
C VAL A 226 -4.44 -12.40 -4.62
N ALA A 227 -3.33 -12.77 -5.25
CA ALA A 227 -2.70 -14.06 -4.99
C ALA A 227 -2.13 -14.14 -3.57
N PHE A 228 -2.09 -15.34 -2.99
CA PHE A 228 -1.31 -15.58 -1.77
C PHE A 228 0.15 -15.18 -2.00
N GLY A 229 0.74 -14.45 -1.03
CA GLY A 229 2.09 -13.92 -1.15
C GLY A 229 2.22 -12.68 -2.03
N ALA A 230 1.13 -12.10 -2.55
CA ALA A 230 1.19 -10.83 -3.27
C ALA A 230 1.70 -9.70 -2.35
N PRO A 231 2.54 -8.77 -2.86
CA PRO A 231 3.02 -7.65 -2.07
C PRO A 231 1.88 -6.67 -1.76
N LEU A 232 1.84 -6.20 -0.52
CA LEU A 232 0.90 -5.19 -0.03
C LEU A 232 1.65 -4.05 0.66
N LEU A 233 1.16 -2.84 0.49
CA LEU A 233 1.60 -1.70 1.29
C LEU A 233 0.88 -1.78 2.63
N ALA A 234 1.64 -1.93 3.71
CA ALA A 234 1.13 -1.97 5.06
C ALA A 234 1.24 -0.58 5.72
N VAL A 235 0.15 -0.13 6.31
CA VAL A 235 0.06 1.16 7.02
C VAL A 235 -0.41 0.89 8.44
N THR A 236 0.31 1.43 9.41
CA THR A 236 -0.19 1.57 10.79
C THR A 236 -0.41 3.04 11.08
N ARG A 237 -1.49 3.36 11.78
CA ARG A 237 -1.81 4.75 12.14
C ARG A 237 -2.43 4.82 13.53
N VAL A 238 -1.94 5.77 14.34
CA VAL A 238 -2.59 6.20 15.57
C VAL A 238 -3.16 7.59 15.35
N VAL A 239 -4.43 7.78 15.67
CA VAL A 239 -5.11 9.08 15.60
C VAL A 239 -5.31 9.60 17.01
N TYR A 240 -5.07 10.89 17.21
CA TYR A 240 -5.13 11.57 18.49
C TYR A 240 -6.15 12.70 18.48
N ASP A 241 -6.77 12.92 19.64
CA ASP A 241 -7.64 14.07 19.87
C ASP A 241 -6.84 15.35 20.20
N THR A 242 -7.55 16.45 20.42
CA THR A 242 -6.98 17.77 20.79
C THR A 242 -6.25 17.76 22.14
N LYS A 243 -6.48 16.74 22.99
CA LYS A 243 -5.79 16.54 24.28
C LYS A 243 -4.64 15.54 24.16
N ALA A 244 -4.21 15.22 22.93
CA ALA A 244 -3.17 14.24 22.63
C ALA A 244 -3.47 12.81 23.14
N ARG A 245 -4.74 12.44 23.34
CA ARG A 245 -5.14 11.08 23.69
C ARG A 245 -5.36 10.26 22.42
N PRO A 246 -4.82 9.03 22.34
CA PRO A 246 -5.12 8.13 21.22
C PRO A 246 -6.62 7.77 21.19
N VAL A 247 -7.25 7.94 20.04
CA VAL A 247 -8.69 7.68 19.84
C VAL A 247 -8.96 6.60 18.82
N GLN A 248 -7.98 6.26 17.99
CA GLN A 248 -8.03 5.17 17.03
C GLN A 248 -6.64 4.60 16.79
N PHE A 249 -6.55 3.27 16.69
CA PHE A 249 -5.44 2.58 16.07
C PHE A 249 -5.91 1.85 14.83
N LEU A 250 -5.18 1.99 13.71
CA LEU A 250 -5.49 1.39 12.42
C LEU A 250 -4.33 0.55 11.91
N ARG A 251 -4.63 -0.64 11.41
CA ARG A 251 -3.79 -1.42 10.50
C ARG A 251 -4.47 -1.49 9.15
N GLY A 252 -3.81 -1.00 8.10
CA GLY A 252 -4.31 -1.03 6.74
C GLY A 252 -3.37 -1.83 5.83
N LEU A 253 -3.93 -2.67 4.98
CA LEU A 253 -3.22 -3.37 3.92
C LEU A 253 -3.78 -2.90 2.59
N TYR A 254 -2.96 -2.32 1.75
CA TYR A 254 -3.37 -1.71 0.50
C TYR A 254 -2.74 -2.43 -0.68
N ARG A 255 -3.49 -2.56 -1.75
CA ARG A 255 -3.02 -3.09 -3.04
C ARG A 255 -2.19 -2.03 -3.77
N PRO A 256 -0.89 -2.24 -4.01
CA PRO A 256 -0.04 -1.24 -4.65
C PRO A 256 -0.37 -1.00 -6.13
N ASP A 257 -1.06 -1.95 -6.79
CA ASP A 257 -1.55 -1.81 -8.15
C ASP A 257 -2.76 -0.87 -8.27
N ARG A 258 -3.49 -0.62 -7.16
CA ARG A 258 -4.70 0.22 -7.11
C ARG A 258 -4.61 1.40 -6.14
N TYR A 259 -3.56 1.46 -5.32
CA TYR A 259 -3.34 2.51 -4.34
C TYR A 259 -1.92 3.03 -4.42
N GLU A 260 -1.76 4.34 -4.42
CA GLU A 260 -0.48 5.00 -4.37
C GLU A 260 -0.48 6.06 -3.25
N TYR A 261 0.58 6.08 -2.47
CA TYR A 261 0.80 7.12 -1.47
C TYR A 261 1.80 8.14 -2.02
N ARG A 262 1.35 9.39 -2.23
CA ARG A 262 2.18 10.49 -2.70
C ARG A 262 2.45 11.48 -1.57
N MET A 263 3.69 11.93 -1.46
CA MET A 263 4.11 12.92 -0.49
C MET A 263 4.96 13.98 -1.20
N THR A 264 4.63 15.24 -1.00
CA THR A 264 5.45 16.35 -1.48
C THR A 264 6.46 16.71 -0.41
N LEU A 265 7.74 16.59 -0.72
CA LEU A 265 8.82 17.01 0.15
C LEU A 265 9.30 18.41 -0.26
N THR A 266 9.19 19.38 0.64
CA THR A 266 9.68 20.73 0.43
C THR A 266 10.93 20.96 1.27
N ARG A 267 11.96 21.60 0.67
CA ARG A 267 13.14 22.03 1.40
C ARG A 267 12.91 23.46 1.87
N GLU A 268 12.75 23.65 3.16
CA GLU A 268 12.78 25.02 3.73
C GLU A 268 14.19 25.57 3.72
N ALA A 269 14.34 26.82 3.22
CA ALA A 269 15.60 27.55 3.34
C ALA A 269 15.89 27.77 4.83
N ARG A 270 17.00 27.22 5.31
CA ARG A 270 17.41 27.30 6.71
C ARG A 270 17.62 28.76 7.12
N LYS A 271 16.70 29.33 7.87
CA LYS A 271 16.96 30.60 8.56
C LYS A 271 17.95 30.35 9.71
N PRO A 272 19.00 31.19 9.87
CA PRO A 272 20.13 30.90 10.77
C PRO A 272 19.77 30.77 12.26
N ASN A 273 18.54 30.95 12.71
CA ASN A 273 18.18 31.01 14.12
C ASN A 273 16.84 30.34 14.51
N GLN A 274 16.32 29.34 13.76
CA GLN A 274 15.14 28.60 14.21
C GLN A 274 15.52 27.15 14.56
N ARG A 275 15.34 26.79 15.82
CA ARG A 275 15.34 25.40 16.30
C ARG A 275 14.12 24.69 15.67
N GLY A 276 14.38 23.55 15.02
CA GLY A 276 13.47 22.84 14.16
C GLY A 276 12.10 22.57 14.75
N GLY A 277 11.07 22.97 14.01
CA GLY A 277 9.72 22.43 14.11
C GLY A 277 9.63 21.07 13.43
N ASP A 278 8.65 20.30 13.82
CA ASP A 278 8.33 18.91 13.51
C ASP A 278 8.56 18.50 12.05
N SER A 279 9.74 18.00 11.75
CA SER A 279 10.10 17.41 10.46
C SER A 279 9.87 15.91 10.50
N ALA A 280 9.36 15.36 9.41
CA ALA A 280 9.21 13.92 9.24
C ALA A 280 10.51 13.19 9.64
N ARG A 281 10.43 12.30 10.61
CA ARG A 281 11.56 11.52 11.09
C ARG A 281 11.63 10.21 10.34
N ILE A 282 12.76 9.95 9.70
CA ILE A 282 13.07 8.64 9.14
C ILE A 282 13.71 7.82 10.26
N TRP A 283 13.07 6.71 10.64
CA TRP A 283 13.63 5.77 11.60
C TRP A 283 14.29 4.63 10.84
N VAL A 284 15.53 4.36 11.12
CA VAL A 284 16.25 3.15 10.71
C VAL A 284 16.39 2.30 11.95
N SER A 285 15.78 1.11 11.98
CA SER A 285 16.05 0.13 13.03
C SER A 285 17.38 -0.54 12.72
N GLU A 286 18.35 -0.42 13.59
CA GLU A 286 19.52 -1.31 13.61
C GLU A 286 19.06 -2.67 14.14
N SER A 287 19.32 -3.71 13.35
CA SER A 287 19.07 -5.13 13.69
C SER A 287 20.17 -5.64 14.59
#